data_6793e5ddac9b7cf83006744cc0c84593
#
_entry.id   6793e5ddac9b7cf83006744cc0c84593
#
_cell.length_a   1.000
_cell.length_b   1.000
_cell.length_c   1.000
_cell.angle_alpha   90.00
_cell.angle_beta   90.00
_cell.angle_gamma   90.00
#
_symmetry.space_group_name_H-M   'P 1'
#
loop_
_entity.id
_entity.type
_entity.pdbx_description
1 polymer ?
#
loop_
_entity_poly.entity_id
_entity_poly.type
_entity_poly.pdbx_seq_one_letter_code
_entity_poly.pdbx_strand_id
1 'polypeptide(L)'
;MSIKTTLKLTALSALTALTYTSHAQAEGKLTVYCSVQNVVCEKVTQAFSKKYNVDAQFVRNSTGVVLGKIKAEKENPQADFWFGGTIEPHLQAAELGLIEPYKSKHIDEIVERFRDPAKTKGHYVSAIYMGILGFGVNTERLAKLGIKEVPKCWKDLTDPRLKGEVQIADPQSAGTAYT
;
A
#
# COMPACT_ATOMS: atom_id res chain seq x y z
N MET A 1 76.25 -16.24 -18.36
CA MET A 1 74.93 -16.82 -18.68
C MET A 1 73.90 -16.10 -17.77
N SER A 2 72.94 -15.51 -18.36
CA SER A 2 72.23 -14.25 -17.97
C SER A 2 71.15 -14.41 -16.93
N ILE A 3 71.24 -13.61 -15.84
CA ILE A 3 70.30 -13.48 -14.73
C ILE A 3 69.04 -12.64 -15.09
N LYS A 4 68.75 -12.47 -16.38
CA LYS A 4 67.68 -11.55 -16.84
C LYS A 4 66.36 -12.24 -17.13
N THR A 5 66.22 -13.55 -16.97
CA THR A 5 64.99 -14.25 -17.41
C THR A 5 64.05 -14.65 -16.27
N THR A 6 64.45 -14.53 -15.01
CA THR A 6 63.64 -14.98 -13.86
C THR A 6 62.76 -13.89 -13.24
N LEU A 7 62.89 -12.63 -13.69
CA LEU A 7 62.14 -11.50 -13.07
C LEU A 7 60.85 -11.12 -13.82
N LYS A 8 60.49 -11.84 -14.89
CA LYS A 8 59.28 -11.53 -15.69
C LYS A 8 58.09 -12.45 -15.41
N LEU A 9 58.25 -13.51 -14.65
CA LEU A 9 57.14 -14.45 -14.37
C LEU A 9 56.38 -14.20 -13.06
N THR A 10 56.90 -13.36 -12.18
CA THR A 10 56.23 -13.06 -10.85
C THR A 10 55.31 -11.85 -10.87
N ALA A 11 55.27 -11.07 -11.97
CA ALA A 11 54.41 -9.89 -12.06
C ALA A 11 53.02 -10.17 -12.66
N LEU A 12 52.75 -11.39 -13.16
CA LEU A 12 51.48 -11.67 -13.85
C LEU A 12 50.43 -12.40 -12.96
N SER A 13 50.81 -12.84 -11.75
CA SER A 13 49.89 -13.55 -10.84
C SER A 13 49.24 -12.68 -9.80
N ALA A 14 49.54 -11.35 -9.75
CA ALA A 14 48.98 -10.44 -8.78
C ALA A 14 47.74 -9.64 -9.29
N LEU A 15 47.32 -9.85 -10.55
CA LEU A 15 46.28 -9.02 -11.18
C LEU A 15 44.92 -9.72 -11.33
N THR A 16 44.74 -10.94 -10.81
CA THR A 16 43.48 -11.69 -10.96
C THR A 16 42.66 -11.78 -9.65
N ALA A 17 43.05 -11.04 -8.61
CA ALA A 17 42.29 -10.98 -7.35
C ALA A 17 41.37 -9.76 -7.27
N LEU A 18 41.04 -9.08 -8.38
CA LEU A 18 40.09 -7.96 -8.40
C LEU A 18 38.66 -8.48 -8.63
N THR A 19 37.95 -8.51 -7.51
CA THR A 19 36.54 -8.13 -7.41
C THR A 19 35.50 -8.98 -8.15
N TYR A 20 35.20 -10.14 -7.60
CA TYR A 20 33.80 -10.56 -7.58
C TYR A 20 33.13 -9.85 -6.39
N THR A 21 32.86 -8.55 -6.48
CA THR A 21 31.78 -7.96 -5.74
C THR A 21 30.50 -8.50 -6.37
N SER A 22 30.04 -9.66 -5.92
CA SER A 22 28.68 -10.09 -6.21
C SER A 22 27.76 -9.03 -5.59
N HIS A 23 27.32 -8.07 -6.39
CA HIS A 23 26.16 -7.30 -6.04
C HIS A 23 25.04 -8.33 -5.84
N ALA A 24 24.57 -8.48 -4.60
CA ALA A 24 23.38 -9.25 -4.31
C ALA A 24 22.24 -8.59 -5.08
N GLN A 25 21.97 -9.07 -6.29
CA GLN A 25 20.87 -8.60 -7.11
C GLN A 25 19.58 -9.12 -6.48
N ALA A 26 18.57 -8.27 -6.38
CA ALA A 26 17.25 -8.69 -5.90
C ALA A 26 16.75 -9.86 -6.76
N GLU A 27 16.18 -10.88 -6.12
CA GLU A 27 15.68 -12.10 -6.78
C GLU A 27 14.43 -11.88 -7.63
N GLY A 28 13.80 -10.70 -7.54
CA GLY A 28 12.59 -10.35 -8.29
C GLY A 28 12.19 -8.90 -8.10
N LYS A 29 11.15 -8.51 -8.83
CA LYS A 29 10.50 -7.19 -8.71
C LYS A 29 9.07 -7.37 -8.25
N LEU A 30 8.58 -6.44 -7.43
CA LEU A 30 7.21 -6.39 -6.97
C LEU A 30 6.68 -4.96 -7.07
N THR A 31 5.60 -4.76 -7.80
CA THR A 31 4.91 -3.46 -7.86
C THR A 31 3.68 -3.50 -6.98
N VAL A 32 3.60 -2.58 -6.01
CA VAL A 32 2.50 -2.48 -5.05
C VAL A 32 1.68 -1.24 -5.32
N TYR A 33 0.38 -1.38 -5.57
CA TYR A 33 -0.56 -0.27 -5.45
C TYR A 33 -0.93 -0.11 -3.98
N CYS A 34 -0.67 1.07 -3.42
CA CYS A 34 -0.78 1.32 -1.99
C CYS A 34 -1.79 2.41 -1.69
N SER A 35 -2.80 2.10 -0.88
CA SER A 35 -3.93 2.99 -0.55
C SER A 35 -3.97 3.40 0.93
N VAL A 36 -2.79 3.51 1.56
CA VAL A 36 -2.64 4.05 2.92
C VAL A 36 -1.69 5.26 2.91
N GLN A 37 -1.30 5.75 4.09
CA GLN A 37 -0.33 6.84 4.22
C GLN A 37 1.02 6.44 3.61
N ASN A 38 1.66 7.38 2.94
CA ASN A 38 2.93 7.15 2.22
C ASN A 38 4.00 6.49 3.10
N VAL A 39 4.14 6.96 4.34
CA VAL A 39 5.11 6.40 5.30
C VAL A 39 4.87 4.92 5.61
N VAL A 40 3.61 4.47 5.59
CA VAL A 40 3.26 3.05 5.80
C VAL A 40 3.61 2.23 4.56
N CYS A 41 3.26 2.74 3.36
CA CYS A 41 3.62 2.11 2.09
C CYS A 41 5.13 1.88 2.01
N GLU A 42 5.90 2.91 2.30
CA GLU A 42 7.36 2.87 2.28
C GLU A 42 7.93 1.83 3.26
N LYS A 43 7.50 1.88 4.52
CA LYS A 43 7.99 0.94 5.55
C LYS A 43 7.65 -0.52 5.23
N VAL A 44 6.45 -0.78 4.72
CA VAL A 44 6.03 -2.15 4.37
C VAL A 44 6.82 -2.68 3.19
N THR A 45 6.97 -1.90 2.12
CA THR A 45 7.76 -2.32 0.94
C THR A 45 9.23 -2.49 1.27
N GLN A 46 9.85 -1.58 2.04
CA GLN A 46 11.24 -1.72 2.50
C GLN A 46 11.45 -2.97 3.38
N ALA A 47 10.53 -3.23 4.32
CA ALA A 47 10.61 -4.42 5.16
C ALA A 47 10.48 -5.71 4.34
N PHE A 48 9.59 -5.73 3.35
CA PHE A 48 9.42 -6.86 2.43
C PHE A 48 10.67 -7.06 1.57
N SER A 49 11.18 -6.00 0.95
CA SER A 49 12.41 -6.05 0.14
C SER A 49 13.57 -6.62 0.95
N LYS A 50 13.78 -6.12 2.17
CA LYS A 50 14.86 -6.59 3.04
C LYS A 50 14.69 -8.06 3.45
N LYS A 51 13.46 -8.49 3.76
CA LYS A 51 13.19 -9.84 4.24
C LYS A 51 13.32 -10.92 3.17
N TYR A 52 12.92 -10.59 1.92
CA TYR A 52 12.79 -11.55 0.85
C TYR A 52 13.76 -11.31 -0.31
N ASN A 53 14.67 -10.35 -0.20
CA ASN A 53 15.62 -9.97 -1.25
C ASN A 53 14.92 -9.65 -2.59
N VAL A 54 13.81 -8.91 -2.54
CA VAL A 54 12.99 -8.52 -3.69
C VAL A 54 13.02 -7.00 -3.84
N ASP A 55 13.09 -6.48 -5.06
CA ASP A 55 12.92 -5.05 -5.34
C ASP A 55 11.41 -4.70 -5.32
N ALA A 56 10.89 -4.37 -4.13
CA ALA A 56 9.50 -3.98 -3.96
C ALA A 56 9.34 -2.46 -4.09
N GLN A 57 8.62 -2.04 -5.12
CA GLN A 57 8.29 -0.64 -5.39
C GLN A 57 6.80 -0.41 -5.12
N PHE A 58 6.41 0.83 -4.79
CA PHE A 58 5.00 1.16 -4.63
C PHE A 58 4.58 2.42 -5.37
N VAL A 59 3.30 2.44 -5.77
CA VAL A 59 2.61 3.63 -6.28
C VAL A 59 1.45 3.93 -5.34
N ARG A 60 1.49 5.10 -4.70
CA ARG A 60 0.47 5.51 -3.74
C ARG A 60 -0.67 6.25 -4.44
N ASN A 61 -1.89 5.75 -4.24
CA ASN A 61 -3.13 6.40 -4.64
C ASN A 61 -4.26 6.07 -3.64
N SER A 62 -5.35 6.84 -3.67
CA SER A 62 -6.55 6.52 -2.92
C SER A 62 -7.26 5.29 -3.49
N THR A 63 -8.10 4.62 -2.69
CA THR A 63 -8.66 3.31 -3.01
C THR A 63 -9.48 3.31 -4.31
N GLY A 64 -10.34 4.32 -4.52
CA GLY A 64 -11.14 4.43 -5.74
C GLY A 64 -10.29 4.70 -6.99
N VAL A 65 -9.23 5.52 -6.85
CA VAL A 65 -8.29 5.78 -7.95
C VAL A 65 -7.53 4.51 -8.34
N VAL A 66 -7.10 3.70 -7.35
CA VAL A 66 -6.45 2.39 -7.63
C VAL A 66 -7.42 1.46 -8.35
N LEU A 67 -8.67 1.36 -7.91
CA LEU A 67 -9.67 0.55 -8.61
C LEU A 67 -9.84 0.99 -10.07
N GLY A 68 -9.94 2.30 -10.32
CA GLY A 68 -10.02 2.85 -11.68
C GLY A 68 -8.79 2.49 -12.52
N LYS A 69 -7.61 2.56 -11.91
CA LYS A 69 -6.35 2.21 -12.55
C LYS A 69 -6.28 0.71 -12.92
N ILE A 70 -6.63 -0.18 -12.00
CA ILE A 70 -6.68 -1.63 -12.25
C ILE A 70 -7.69 -1.96 -13.36
N LYS A 71 -8.85 -1.29 -13.38
CA LYS A 71 -9.83 -1.45 -14.48
C LYS A 71 -9.25 -1.06 -15.83
N ALA A 72 -8.53 0.05 -15.91
CA ALA A 72 -7.90 0.51 -17.15
C ALA A 72 -6.75 -0.40 -17.62
N GLU A 73 -6.10 -1.07 -16.69
CA GLU A 73 -4.94 -1.94 -16.93
C GLU A 73 -5.33 -3.43 -17.08
N LYS A 74 -6.62 -3.75 -17.18
CA LYS A 74 -7.12 -5.13 -17.18
C LYS A 74 -6.39 -6.04 -18.17
N GLU A 75 -6.15 -5.56 -19.38
CA GLU A 75 -5.49 -6.34 -20.44
C GLU A 75 -3.95 -6.38 -20.31
N ASN A 76 -3.38 -5.51 -19.48
CA ASN A 76 -1.95 -5.44 -19.22
C ASN A 76 -1.71 -4.94 -17.79
N PRO A 77 -1.89 -5.79 -16.76
CA PRO A 77 -1.72 -5.43 -15.35
C PRO A 77 -0.32 -4.89 -15.06
N GLN A 78 -0.24 -3.80 -14.30
CA GLN A 78 1.03 -3.12 -13.98
C GLN A 78 1.43 -3.29 -12.51
N ALA A 79 0.61 -3.92 -11.70
CA ALA A 79 0.89 -4.17 -10.30
C ALA A 79 0.60 -5.61 -9.92
N ASP A 80 1.39 -6.12 -8.99
CA ASP A 80 1.31 -7.48 -8.48
C ASP A 80 0.47 -7.56 -7.20
N PHE A 81 0.38 -6.46 -6.46
CA PHE A 81 -0.28 -6.44 -5.16
C PHE A 81 -0.96 -5.10 -4.87
N TRP A 82 -2.15 -5.15 -4.31
CA TRP A 82 -2.86 -3.96 -3.82
C TRP A 82 -2.94 -3.97 -2.30
N PHE A 83 -2.29 -3.00 -1.65
CA PHE A 83 -2.16 -2.89 -0.21
C PHE A 83 -3.00 -1.75 0.36
N GLY A 84 -3.88 -2.09 1.30
CA GLY A 84 -4.62 -1.14 2.12
C GLY A 84 -5.79 -0.45 1.41
N GLY A 85 -6.39 0.51 2.09
CA GLY A 85 -7.65 1.13 1.69
C GLY A 85 -8.86 0.45 2.34
N THR A 86 -10.06 0.82 1.90
CA THR A 86 -11.31 0.19 2.37
C THR A 86 -11.62 -1.07 1.56
N ILE A 87 -12.38 -1.99 2.15
CA ILE A 87 -12.60 -3.33 1.58
C ILE A 87 -13.48 -3.31 0.33
N GLU A 88 -14.43 -2.38 0.22
CA GLU A 88 -15.47 -2.38 -0.81
C GLU A 88 -14.90 -2.31 -2.24
N PRO A 89 -13.95 -1.41 -2.57
CA PRO A 89 -13.33 -1.40 -3.90
C PRO A 89 -12.54 -2.66 -4.22
N HIS A 90 -11.95 -3.33 -3.22
CA HIS A 90 -11.29 -4.62 -3.42
C HIS A 90 -12.30 -5.72 -3.75
N LEU A 91 -13.45 -5.78 -3.05
CA LEU A 91 -14.52 -6.70 -3.36
C LEU A 91 -15.10 -6.45 -4.76
N GLN A 92 -15.23 -5.18 -5.15
CA GLN A 92 -15.64 -4.82 -6.51
C GLN A 92 -14.61 -5.28 -7.56
N ALA A 93 -13.31 -5.15 -7.27
CA ALA A 93 -12.27 -5.68 -8.15
C ALA A 93 -12.38 -7.19 -8.32
N ALA A 94 -12.66 -7.92 -7.23
CA ALA A 94 -12.90 -9.37 -7.27
C ALA A 94 -14.14 -9.74 -8.11
N GLU A 95 -15.24 -8.99 -7.96
CA GLU A 95 -16.46 -9.19 -8.75
C GLU A 95 -16.24 -9.01 -10.26
N LEU A 96 -15.38 -8.08 -10.61
CA LEU A 96 -15.03 -7.77 -12.01
C LEU A 96 -13.94 -8.69 -12.57
N GLY A 97 -13.43 -9.66 -11.78
CA GLY A 97 -12.35 -10.56 -12.20
C GLY A 97 -11.03 -9.84 -12.47
N LEU A 98 -10.74 -8.79 -11.69
CA LEU A 98 -9.54 -7.95 -11.86
C LEU A 98 -8.42 -8.32 -10.88
N ILE A 99 -8.69 -9.16 -9.90
CA ILE A 99 -7.74 -9.65 -8.91
C ILE A 99 -7.95 -11.16 -8.72
N GLU A 100 -6.92 -11.85 -8.24
CA GLU A 100 -6.95 -13.28 -7.99
C GLU A 100 -7.13 -13.60 -6.50
N PRO A 101 -7.73 -14.75 -6.15
CA PRO A 101 -7.84 -15.17 -4.77
C PRO A 101 -6.47 -15.63 -4.25
N TYR A 102 -6.14 -15.24 -3.03
CA TYR A 102 -4.92 -15.67 -2.35
C TYR A 102 -5.20 -15.97 -0.88
N LYS A 103 -5.12 -17.22 -0.49
CA LYS A 103 -5.20 -17.61 0.92
C LYS A 103 -3.83 -17.46 1.59
N SER A 104 -3.68 -16.41 2.39
CA SER A 104 -2.44 -16.21 3.15
C SER A 104 -2.19 -17.40 4.10
N LYS A 105 -0.94 -17.83 4.22
CA LYS A 105 -0.53 -18.81 5.25
C LYS A 105 -0.67 -18.27 6.68
N HIS A 106 -0.82 -16.96 6.84
CA HIS A 106 -1.04 -16.27 8.11
C HIS A 106 -2.51 -15.94 8.37
N ILE A 107 -3.45 -16.51 7.60
CA ILE A 107 -4.88 -16.18 7.72
C ILE A 107 -5.43 -16.43 9.13
N ASP A 108 -4.89 -17.44 9.82
CA ASP A 108 -5.34 -17.82 11.17
C ASP A 108 -4.83 -16.86 12.26
N GLU A 109 -3.86 -15.99 11.93
CA GLU A 109 -3.38 -14.90 12.80
C GLU A 109 -4.31 -13.68 12.76
N ILE A 110 -5.18 -13.58 11.76
CA ILE A 110 -6.17 -12.52 11.64
C ILE A 110 -7.32 -12.78 12.61
N VAL A 111 -7.81 -11.73 13.27
CA VAL A 111 -8.98 -11.80 14.16
C VAL A 111 -10.15 -12.44 13.43
N GLU A 112 -10.79 -13.44 14.06
CA GLU A 112 -11.80 -14.33 13.46
C GLU A 112 -12.88 -13.59 12.65
N ARG A 113 -13.46 -12.51 13.21
CA ARG A 113 -14.50 -11.72 12.54
C ARG A 113 -14.10 -11.12 11.17
N PHE A 114 -12.78 -11.05 10.87
CA PHE A 114 -12.26 -10.48 9.63
C PHE A 114 -11.68 -11.53 8.67
N ARG A 115 -11.63 -12.80 9.07
CA ARG A 115 -11.14 -13.90 8.21
C ARG A 115 -12.24 -14.75 7.59
N ASP A 116 -13.51 -14.37 7.81
CA ASP A 116 -14.67 -15.06 7.27
C ASP A 116 -14.62 -15.09 5.71
N PRO A 117 -14.56 -16.29 5.09
CA PRO A 117 -14.51 -16.42 3.64
C PRO A 117 -15.70 -15.78 2.92
N ALA A 118 -16.88 -15.75 3.56
CA ALA A 118 -18.07 -15.11 3.00
C ALA A 118 -17.88 -13.60 2.83
N LYS A 119 -17.19 -12.96 3.77
CA LYS A 119 -16.89 -11.51 3.74
C LYS A 119 -15.72 -11.16 2.82
N THR A 120 -14.83 -12.11 2.59
CA THR A 120 -13.63 -11.94 1.77
C THR A 120 -13.76 -12.53 0.36
N LYS A 121 -14.97 -12.95 -0.01
CA LYS A 121 -15.27 -13.64 -1.29
C LYS A 121 -14.32 -14.80 -1.59
N GLY A 122 -14.08 -15.67 -0.61
CA GLY A 122 -13.19 -16.82 -0.81
C GLY A 122 -11.71 -16.45 -0.91
N HIS A 123 -11.26 -15.51 -0.08
CA HIS A 123 -9.87 -15.06 0.03
C HIS A 123 -9.37 -14.15 -1.11
N TYR A 124 -10.23 -13.47 -1.85
CA TYR A 124 -9.82 -12.39 -2.73
C TYR A 124 -9.26 -11.18 -1.96
N VAL A 125 -9.68 -11.01 -0.71
CA VAL A 125 -9.27 -9.91 0.17
C VAL A 125 -8.87 -10.47 1.53
N SER A 126 -7.82 -9.89 2.12
CA SER A 126 -7.40 -10.16 3.49
C SER A 126 -7.38 -8.86 4.29
N ALA A 127 -8.07 -8.82 5.43
CA ALA A 127 -8.03 -7.68 6.34
C ALA A 127 -6.66 -7.59 7.01
N ILE A 128 -6.06 -6.39 7.01
CA ILE A 128 -4.73 -6.14 7.58
C ILE A 128 -4.73 -5.06 8.67
N TYR A 129 -5.75 -4.22 8.69
CA TYR A 129 -5.99 -3.22 9.74
C TYR A 129 -7.47 -2.84 9.79
N MET A 130 -7.85 -2.16 10.85
CA MET A 130 -9.16 -1.54 11.01
C MET A 130 -8.99 -0.09 11.44
N GLY A 131 -9.80 0.79 10.89
CA GLY A 131 -9.91 2.19 11.30
C GLY A 131 -11.28 2.50 11.89
N ILE A 132 -11.34 3.57 12.67
CA ILE A 132 -12.61 4.16 13.13
C ILE A 132 -12.85 5.38 12.25
N LEU A 133 -14.05 5.46 11.67
CA LEU A 133 -14.49 6.63 10.93
C LEU A 133 -15.01 7.69 11.89
N GLY A 134 -14.55 8.91 11.69
CA GLY A 134 -14.98 10.06 12.50
C GLY A 134 -14.86 11.35 11.69
N PHE A 135 -15.24 12.46 12.30
CA PHE A 135 -15.09 13.78 11.72
C PHE A 135 -14.21 14.67 12.60
N GLY A 136 -13.45 15.54 11.98
CA GLY A 136 -12.69 16.59 12.64
C GLY A 136 -13.46 17.90 12.64
N VAL A 137 -13.30 18.70 13.69
CA VAL A 137 -14.00 19.97 13.85
C VAL A 137 -13.00 21.13 13.95
N ASN A 138 -13.20 22.16 13.12
CA ASN A 138 -12.49 23.42 13.25
C ASN A 138 -13.19 24.32 14.29
N THR A 139 -12.66 24.34 15.50
CA THR A 139 -13.24 25.09 16.64
C THR A 139 -13.24 26.59 16.44
N GLU A 140 -12.26 27.15 15.73
CA GLU A 140 -12.23 28.59 15.41
C GLU A 140 -13.36 28.94 14.42
N ARG A 141 -13.63 28.07 13.46
CA ARG A 141 -14.73 28.27 12.52
C ARG A 141 -16.09 28.19 13.24
N LEU A 142 -16.28 27.23 14.15
CA LEU A 142 -17.49 27.16 14.98
C LEU A 142 -17.73 28.45 15.78
N ALA A 143 -16.67 28.98 16.39
CA ALA A 143 -16.77 30.24 17.15
C ALA A 143 -17.23 31.41 16.26
N LYS A 144 -16.70 31.52 15.03
CA LYS A 144 -17.12 32.54 14.05
C LYS A 144 -18.57 32.37 13.60
N LEU A 145 -19.13 31.18 13.65
CA LEU A 145 -20.52 30.85 13.35
C LEU A 145 -21.42 31.02 14.57
N GLY A 146 -20.88 31.42 15.75
CA GLY A 146 -21.61 31.54 16.99
C GLY A 146 -22.02 30.21 17.62
N ILE A 147 -21.41 29.09 17.18
CA ILE A 147 -21.69 27.75 17.70
C ILE A 147 -20.72 27.47 18.84
N LYS A 148 -21.25 27.45 20.06
CA LYS A 148 -20.46 27.25 21.28
C LYS A 148 -20.16 25.77 21.59
N GLU A 149 -21.04 24.87 21.17
CA GLU A 149 -20.91 23.44 21.42
C GLU A 149 -20.30 22.74 20.22
N VAL A 150 -19.25 21.94 20.46
CA VAL A 150 -18.62 21.13 19.44
C VAL A 150 -19.51 19.94 19.10
N PRO A 151 -19.83 19.68 17.82
CA PRO A 151 -20.55 18.49 17.41
C PRO A 151 -19.89 17.21 17.95
N LYS A 152 -20.69 16.29 18.50
CA LYS A 152 -20.22 15.04 19.14
C LYS A 152 -20.65 13.80 18.38
N CYS A 153 -21.65 13.90 17.54
CA CYS A 153 -22.14 12.78 16.74
C CYS A 153 -22.54 13.24 15.32
N TRP A 154 -22.73 12.30 14.43
CA TRP A 154 -23.09 12.57 13.03
C TRP A 154 -24.35 13.40 12.87
N LYS A 155 -25.33 13.20 13.77
CA LYS A 155 -26.58 13.95 13.78
C LYS A 155 -26.36 15.45 14.03
N ASP A 156 -25.37 15.82 14.83
CA ASP A 156 -25.07 17.22 15.12
C ASP A 156 -24.61 17.99 13.89
N LEU A 157 -24.06 17.27 12.88
CA LEU A 157 -23.65 17.87 11.61
C LEU A 157 -24.83 18.32 10.73
N THR A 158 -26.07 17.96 11.10
CA THR A 158 -27.29 18.44 10.41
C THR A 158 -27.80 19.80 10.93
N ASP A 159 -27.11 20.42 11.88
CA ASP A 159 -27.43 21.76 12.36
C ASP A 159 -27.47 22.75 11.19
N PRO A 160 -28.58 23.49 10.97
CA PRO A 160 -28.70 24.44 9.87
C PRO A 160 -27.57 25.48 9.79
N ARG A 161 -26.96 25.82 10.93
CA ARG A 161 -25.83 26.75 11.01
C ARG A 161 -24.56 26.21 10.36
N LEU A 162 -24.48 24.90 10.18
CA LEU A 162 -23.36 24.21 9.48
C LEU A 162 -23.62 24.04 7.99
N LYS A 163 -24.68 24.62 7.43
CA LYS A 163 -24.96 24.53 5.99
C LYS A 163 -23.82 25.15 5.19
N GLY A 164 -23.21 24.34 4.32
CA GLY A 164 -22.06 24.74 3.51
C GLY A 164 -20.69 24.69 4.23
N GLU A 165 -20.68 24.30 5.50
CA GLU A 165 -19.46 24.20 6.33
C GLU A 165 -18.95 22.76 6.49
N VAL A 166 -19.78 21.77 6.18
CA VAL A 166 -19.41 20.36 6.26
C VAL A 166 -18.70 19.97 4.94
N GLN A 167 -17.51 19.43 5.06
CA GLN A 167 -16.71 18.95 3.92
C GLN A 167 -16.50 17.44 4.05
N ILE A 168 -16.61 16.76 2.93
CA ILE A 168 -16.32 15.34 2.80
C ILE A 168 -15.49 15.14 1.51
N ALA A 169 -14.60 14.18 1.50
CA ALA A 169 -13.89 13.80 0.28
C ALA A 169 -14.86 13.17 -0.74
N ASP A 170 -14.48 13.21 -2.01
CA ASP A 170 -15.26 12.57 -3.06
C ASP A 170 -15.31 11.04 -2.86
N PRO A 171 -16.50 10.43 -2.70
CA PRO A 171 -16.64 8.99 -2.47
C PRO A 171 -16.18 8.14 -3.67
N GLN A 172 -16.13 8.69 -4.89
CA GLN A 172 -15.59 7.96 -6.03
C GLN A 172 -14.09 7.72 -5.93
N SER A 173 -13.37 8.61 -5.24
CA SER A 173 -11.91 8.53 -5.12
C SER A 173 -11.46 8.09 -3.73
N ALA A 174 -12.11 8.54 -2.66
CA ALA A 174 -11.68 8.32 -1.29
C ALA A 174 -12.48 7.20 -0.61
N GLY A 175 -11.82 6.11 -0.22
CA GLY A 175 -12.45 4.98 0.45
C GLY A 175 -13.20 5.38 1.71
N THR A 176 -12.61 6.24 2.56
CA THR A 176 -13.28 6.74 3.80
C THR A 176 -14.54 7.54 3.56
N ALA A 177 -14.73 8.13 2.39
CA ALA A 177 -15.95 8.82 2.04
C ALA A 177 -17.00 7.89 1.39
N TYR A 178 -16.55 6.74 0.89
CA TYR A 178 -17.40 5.71 0.31
C TYR A 178 -18.08 4.86 1.41
N THR A 179 -17.39 4.61 2.54
CA THR A 179 -17.88 3.86 3.70
C THR A 179 -18.93 4.63 4.48
#